data_ee6d037ce7fa19d155bc90e5cb56c377
#
_entry.id   ee6d037ce7fa19d155bc90e5cb56c377
#
_cell.length_a   1.000
_cell.length_b   1.000
_cell.length_c   1.000
_cell.angle_alpha   90.00
_cell.angle_beta   90.00
_cell.angle_gamma   90.00
#
_symmetry.space_group_name_H-M   'P 1'
#
loop_
_entity.id
_entity.type
_entity.pdbx_description
1 polymer ?
#
loop_
_entity_poly.entity_id
_entity_poly.type
_entity_poly.pdbx_seq_one_letter_code
_entity_poly.pdbx_strand_id
1 'polypeptide(L)'
;MRDLLRLGMDVARLNFSHGTHEDHARNIERLRRAAEKENRSVCILQDLQGPKIRTGRLVRHEPVMLESGSTVIITPRDITGTPTRISTTFPDLARELAPGARVLLRDGLIELRVRTIRGKDVVCDVLNGGMLGEHQGINLPGTALSIPAMTEKDRKDLEFGLKHGVDAVALSFVRSAADVNMVKQIVLGHGGDTPLIAKLEKPQAIDHLEEILEAADGVMVARGDLGVEMAPEKVPVIQKHVIRRAAEWRKPVITATQMLESMIENPRPTRAEASDVANAIFDGTDSVMLSAETASGHYPREAVAMMSRIVIEAESNMGEFTLPRRRRDRHGLSIAETICESIAHAAEDLPMGAIAVFTETGNTARMISKYRPQAAIFAFTHSATVAQRTNLYWGVSPVKCTQALSTDHMVDVAEEELLSRRLLKAGDVLGVVAGTRQASGSTNFMRLHTVTAEEANSAGPPRRRARARQKL
;
A
#
# COMPACT_ATOMS: atom_id res chain seq x y z
N MET A 1 -1.32 -18.24 -5.56
CA MET A 1 -0.20 -17.31 -5.40
C MET A 1 0.64 -17.16 -6.67
N ARG A 2 1.21 -18.21 -7.26
CA ARG A 2 2.00 -18.10 -8.51
C ARG A 2 1.22 -17.43 -9.63
N ASP A 3 -0.04 -17.83 -9.85
CA ASP A 3 -0.88 -17.21 -10.89
C ASP A 3 -1.14 -15.72 -10.61
N LEU A 4 -1.35 -15.32 -9.35
CA LEU A 4 -1.52 -13.91 -8.99
C LEU A 4 -0.26 -13.08 -9.30
N LEU A 5 0.93 -13.63 -9.02
CA LEU A 5 2.20 -13.01 -9.40
C LEU A 5 2.33 -12.84 -10.92
N ARG A 6 1.98 -13.88 -11.71
CA ARG A 6 2.00 -13.81 -13.18
C ARG A 6 1.02 -12.77 -13.72
N LEU A 7 -0.12 -12.60 -13.07
CA LEU A 7 -1.18 -11.67 -13.46
C LEU A 7 -0.92 -10.22 -13.03
N GLY A 8 0.17 -9.93 -12.31
CA GLY A 8 0.60 -8.57 -11.98
C GLY A 8 0.53 -8.19 -10.51
N MET A 9 0.44 -9.15 -9.58
CA MET A 9 0.55 -8.87 -8.16
C MET A 9 2.01 -8.54 -7.80
N ASP A 10 2.27 -7.30 -7.37
CA ASP A 10 3.58 -6.82 -6.94
C ASP A 10 3.70 -6.71 -5.42
N VAL A 11 2.58 -6.52 -4.74
CA VAL A 11 2.49 -6.43 -3.28
C VAL A 11 1.49 -7.43 -2.73
N ALA A 12 1.89 -8.20 -1.73
CA ALA A 12 1.02 -9.10 -0.98
C ALA A 12 0.75 -8.51 0.40
N ARG A 13 -0.48 -8.04 0.64
CA ARG A 13 -0.92 -7.54 1.94
C ARG A 13 -1.34 -8.70 2.85
N LEU A 14 -0.78 -8.76 4.04
CA LEU A 14 -1.18 -9.67 5.12
C LEU A 14 -1.95 -8.90 6.19
N ASN A 15 -3.26 -9.15 6.28
CA ASN A 15 -4.15 -8.46 7.23
C ASN A 15 -4.13 -9.14 8.60
N PHE A 16 -3.45 -8.55 9.57
CA PHE A 16 -3.32 -9.05 10.94
C PHE A 16 -4.57 -8.84 11.81
N SER A 17 -5.66 -8.33 11.24
CA SER A 17 -6.98 -8.38 11.88
C SER A 17 -7.56 -9.80 11.92
N HIS A 18 -7.04 -10.71 11.08
CA HIS A 18 -7.52 -12.07 10.90
C HIS A 18 -6.36 -13.06 10.85
N GLY A 19 -6.64 -14.32 11.18
CA GLY A 19 -5.63 -15.40 11.19
C GLY A 19 -4.75 -15.40 12.43
N THR A 20 -3.89 -16.40 12.52
CA THR A 20 -2.90 -16.58 13.59
C THR A 20 -1.49 -16.26 13.09
N HIS A 21 -0.53 -16.12 14.00
CA HIS A 21 0.89 -15.95 13.62
C HIS A 21 1.39 -17.12 12.78
N GLU A 22 0.94 -18.36 13.07
CA GLU A 22 1.29 -19.55 12.29
C GLU A 22 0.73 -19.49 10.87
N ASP A 23 -0.50 -18.96 10.69
CA ASP A 23 -1.09 -18.75 9.36
C ASP A 23 -0.27 -17.73 8.56
N HIS A 24 0.07 -16.61 9.20
CA HIS A 24 0.88 -15.58 8.58
C HIS A 24 2.29 -16.07 8.23
N ALA A 25 2.95 -16.83 9.11
CA ALA A 25 4.26 -17.43 8.83
C ALA A 25 4.20 -18.33 7.58
N ARG A 26 3.21 -19.23 7.52
CA ARG A 26 2.99 -20.09 6.35
C ARG A 26 2.73 -19.29 5.07
N ASN A 27 1.99 -18.20 5.16
CA ASN A 27 1.70 -17.36 4.00
C ASN A 27 2.95 -16.61 3.52
N ILE A 28 3.77 -16.07 4.43
CA ILE A 28 5.06 -15.43 4.09
C ILE A 28 5.95 -16.42 3.33
N GLU A 29 6.12 -17.64 3.88
CA GLU A 29 6.95 -18.67 3.26
C GLU A 29 6.43 -19.07 1.86
N ARG A 30 5.11 -19.26 1.73
CA ARG A 30 4.48 -19.59 0.44
C ARG A 30 4.64 -18.49 -0.60
N LEU A 31 4.57 -17.22 -0.19
CA LEU A 31 4.77 -16.07 -1.06
C LEU A 31 6.22 -15.99 -1.53
N ARG A 32 7.20 -16.12 -0.63
CA ARG A 32 8.63 -16.12 -0.98
C ARG A 32 8.99 -17.25 -1.94
N ARG A 33 8.53 -18.48 -1.67
CA ARG A 33 8.73 -19.62 -2.57
C ARG A 33 8.04 -19.44 -3.94
N ALA A 34 6.85 -18.82 -3.96
CA ALA A 34 6.14 -18.56 -5.21
C ALA A 34 6.89 -17.52 -6.05
N ALA A 35 7.36 -16.45 -5.43
CA ALA A 35 8.15 -15.40 -6.06
C ALA A 35 9.47 -15.95 -6.66
N GLU A 36 10.18 -16.76 -5.89
CA GLU A 36 11.42 -17.44 -6.36
C GLU A 36 11.16 -18.30 -7.60
N LYS A 37 10.08 -19.14 -7.58
CA LYS A 37 9.73 -20.00 -8.71
C LYS A 37 9.33 -19.24 -9.98
N GLU A 38 8.77 -18.04 -9.83
CA GLU A 38 8.40 -17.17 -10.94
C GLU A 38 9.52 -16.20 -11.34
N ASN A 39 10.67 -16.25 -10.68
CA ASN A 39 11.77 -15.30 -10.83
C ASN A 39 11.29 -13.85 -10.74
N ARG A 40 10.42 -13.57 -9.77
CA ARG A 40 9.84 -12.24 -9.50
C ARG A 40 10.15 -11.81 -8.08
N SER A 41 10.17 -10.52 -7.87
CA SER A 41 10.17 -9.91 -6.54
C SER A 41 8.72 -9.64 -6.12
N VAL A 42 8.42 -9.74 -4.83
CA VAL A 42 7.12 -9.37 -4.25
C VAL A 42 7.35 -8.69 -2.91
N CYS A 43 6.70 -7.55 -2.70
CA CYS A 43 6.69 -6.88 -1.42
C CYS A 43 5.63 -7.52 -0.50
N ILE A 44 6.00 -7.85 0.73
CA ILE A 44 5.05 -8.32 1.75
C ILE A 44 4.76 -7.15 2.68
N LEU A 45 3.51 -6.68 2.62
CA LEU A 45 2.99 -5.59 3.45
C LEU A 45 2.22 -6.18 4.63
N GLN A 46 2.74 -6.01 5.85
CA GLN A 46 2.03 -6.31 7.08
C GLN A 46 1.04 -5.20 7.39
N ASP A 47 -0.25 -5.49 7.49
CA ASP A 47 -1.28 -4.52 7.86
C ASP A 47 -1.76 -4.78 9.29
N LEU A 48 -1.37 -3.91 10.22
CA LEU A 48 -1.70 -4.00 11.64
C LEU A 48 -3.18 -3.65 11.86
N GLN A 49 -3.81 -4.34 12.81
CA GLN A 49 -5.24 -4.17 13.09
C GLN A 49 -5.58 -2.77 13.60
N GLY A 50 -4.75 -2.21 14.48
CA GLY A 50 -5.04 -0.99 15.23
C GLY A 50 -6.14 -1.16 16.28
N PRO A 51 -6.51 -0.07 16.97
CA PRO A 51 -7.46 -0.07 18.07
C PRO A 51 -8.92 -0.15 17.58
N LYS A 52 -9.29 -1.22 16.88
CA LYS A 52 -10.66 -1.39 16.37
C LYS A 52 -11.62 -1.72 17.51
N ILE A 53 -12.61 -0.84 17.73
CA ILE A 53 -13.70 -1.06 18.68
C ILE A 53 -14.71 -2.01 18.05
N ARG A 54 -15.18 -3.00 18.79
CA ARG A 54 -16.12 -4.01 18.29
C ARG A 54 -17.26 -4.26 19.27
N THR A 55 -18.37 -4.78 18.75
CA THR A 55 -19.43 -5.42 19.58
C THR A 55 -18.94 -6.77 20.11
N GLY A 56 -19.58 -7.26 21.15
CA GLY A 56 -19.31 -8.59 21.69
C GLY A 56 -20.17 -9.71 21.09
N ARG A 57 -20.34 -10.78 21.87
CA ARG A 57 -21.14 -11.95 21.52
C ARG A 57 -22.63 -11.64 21.61
N LEU A 58 -23.43 -12.37 20.84
CA LEU A 58 -24.88 -12.25 20.80
C LEU A 58 -25.58 -13.54 21.29
N VAL A 59 -26.85 -13.39 21.64
CA VAL A 59 -27.69 -14.50 22.07
C VAL A 59 -27.76 -15.57 20.97
N ARG A 60 -27.58 -16.85 21.34
CA ARG A 60 -27.55 -18.03 20.45
C ARG A 60 -26.49 -17.97 19.34
N HIS A 61 -25.55 -17.04 19.39
CA HIS A 61 -24.59 -16.76 18.31
C HIS A 61 -25.24 -16.40 16.97
N GLU A 62 -26.48 -15.86 17.03
CA GLU A 62 -27.25 -15.45 15.86
C GLU A 62 -27.30 -13.92 15.75
N PRO A 63 -27.37 -13.37 14.53
CA PRO A 63 -27.59 -11.95 14.36
C PRO A 63 -28.90 -11.48 14.98
N VAL A 64 -28.88 -10.28 15.60
CA VAL A 64 -30.07 -9.68 16.22
C VAL A 64 -30.54 -8.47 15.39
N MET A 65 -31.87 -8.28 15.30
CA MET A 65 -32.45 -7.12 14.65
C MET A 65 -32.45 -5.93 15.62
N LEU A 66 -31.83 -4.82 15.23
CA LEU A 66 -32.01 -3.52 15.86
C LEU A 66 -33.04 -2.74 15.05
N GLU A 67 -34.23 -2.53 15.62
CA GLU A 67 -35.34 -1.86 14.93
C GLU A 67 -35.17 -0.34 14.96
N SER A 68 -35.40 0.35 13.82
CA SER A 68 -35.44 1.82 13.79
C SER A 68 -36.48 2.37 14.74
N GLY A 69 -36.13 3.43 15.47
CA GLY A 69 -36.99 4.04 16.51
C GLY A 69 -36.93 3.35 17.88
N SER A 70 -36.29 2.19 17.98
CA SER A 70 -36.06 1.51 19.26
C SER A 70 -34.90 2.12 20.05
N THR A 71 -34.68 1.60 21.25
CA THR A 71 -33.54 1.99 22.10
C THR A 71 -32.66 0.79 22.35
N VAL A 72 -31.33 0.98 22.21
CA VAL A 72 -30.32 -0.03 22.53
C VAL A 72 -29.31 0.55 23.53
N ILE A 73 -28.85 -0.29 24.44
CA ILE A 73 -27.82 0.07 25.43
C ILE A 73 -26.50 -0.59 25.00
N ILE A 74 -25.42 0.21 24.88
CA ILE A 74 -24.07 -0.29 24.68
C ILE A 74 -23.35 -0.27 26.03
N THR A 75 -22.81 -1.43 26.44
CA THR A 75 -22.15 -1.59 27.74
C THR A 75 -20.76 -2.22 27.58
N PRO A 76 -19.76 -1.79 28.39
CA PRO A 76 -18.45 -2.46 28.40
C PRO A 76 -18.42 -3.75 29.20
N ARG A 77 -19.55 -4.15 29.81
CA ARG A 77 -19.65 -5.41 30.55
C ARG A 77 -19.62 -6.59 29.56
N ASP A 78 -18.91 -7.66 29.89
CA ASP A 78 -18.96 -8.89 29.08
C ASP A 78 -20.32 -9.58 29.31
N ILE A 79 -21.23 -9.35 28.39
CA ILE A 79 -22.58 -9.91 28.38
C ILE A 79 -22.88 -10.55 27.03
N THR A 80 -23.77 -11.51 27.03
CA THR A 80 -24.42 -11.97 25.80
C THR A 80 -25.44 -10.93 25.34
N GLY A 81 -25.20 -10.33 24.18
CA GLY A 81 -26.00 -9.23 23.65
C GLY A 81 -27.37 -9.67 23.16
N THR A 82 -28.32 -8.74 23.20
CA THR A 82 -29.72 -8.87 22.77
C THR A 82 -30.10 -7.66 21.90
N PRO A 83 -31.29 -7.63 21.26
CA PRO A 83 -31.73 -6.44 20.51
C PRO A 83 -31.80 -5.14 21.32
N THR A 84 -31.88 -5.20 22.64
CA THR A 84 -32.00 -4.03 23.52
C THR A 84 -30.71 -3.68 24.26
N ARG A 85 -29.72 -4.58 24.28
CA ARG A 85 -28.43 -4.36 24.96
C ARG A 85 -27.32 -5.15 24.29
N ILE A 86 -26.25 -4.48 23.93
CA ILE A 86 -25.06 -5.07 23.30
C ILE A 86 -23.80 -4.71 24.10
N SER A 87 -22.80 -5.60 24.08
CA SER A 87 -21.51 -5.31 24.69
C SER A 87 -20.54 -4.65 23.69
N THR A 88 -19.53 -3.97 24.24
CA THR A 88 -18.42 -3.40 23.48
C THR A 88 -17.08 -3.84 24.05
N THR A 89 -16.07 -3.99 23.18
CA THR A 89 -14.67 -4.24 23.58
C THR A 89 -13.97 -3.03 24.16
N PHE A 90 -14.60 -1.84 24.13
CA PHE A 90 -13.99 -0.61 24.59
C PHE A 90 -14.52 -0.17 25.95
N PRO A 91 -13.71 -0.31 27.04
CA PRO A 91 -14.15 -0.08 28.42
C PRO A 91 -14.54 1.39 28.71
N ASP A 92 -13.89 2.34 28.04
CA ASP A 92 -14.04 3.78 28.29
C ASP A 92 -15.05 4.45 27.34
N LEU A 93 -15.83 3.69 26.55
CA LEU A 93 -16.79 4.22 25.57
C LEU A 93 -17.66 5.33 26.13
N ALA A 94 -18.17 5.16 27.35
CA ALA A 94 -19.03 6.15 28.00
C ALA A 94 -18.34 7.47 28.38
N ARG A 95 -17.02 7.48 28.48
CA ARG A 95 -16.21 8.69 28.76
C ARG A 95 -15.92 9.49 27.49
N GLU A 96 -15.86 8.81 26.36
CA GLU A 96 -15.52 9.41 25.07
C GLU A 96 -16.75 10.01 24.37
N LEU A 97 -17.95 9.63 24.76
CA LEU A 97 -19.18 10.04 24.11
C LEU A 97 -19.96 11.09 24.92
N ALA A 98 -20.73 11.89 24.20
CA ALA A 98 -21.69 12.84 24.76
C ALA A 98 -23.10 12.62 24.17
N PRO A 99 -24.18 13.06 24.85
CA PRO A 99 -25.53 13.07 24.26
C PRO A 99 -25.50 13.76 22.89
N GLY A 100 -26.18 13.14 21.91
CA GLY A 100 -26.20 13.59 20.51
C GLY A 100 -25.09 12.99 19.63
N ALA A 101 -24.06 12.40 20.19
CA ALA A 101 -22.99 11.73 19.42
C ALA A 101 -23.56 10.59 18.55
N ARG A 102 -22.98 10.41 17.37
CA ARG A 102 -23.31 9.31 16.44
C ARG A 102 -22.47 8.09 16.78
N VAL A 103 -23.10 6.92 16.74
CA VAL A 103 -22.44 5.62 16.84
C VAL A 103 -22.85 4.81 15.63
N LEU A 104 -21.88 4.37 14.83
CA LEU A 104 -22.13 3.59 13.63
C LEU A 104 -21.68 2.15 13.87
N LEU A 105 -22.52 1.19 13.50
CA LEU A 105 -22.23 -0.24 13.57
C LEU A 105 -22.22 -0.82 12.16
N ARG A 106 -21.44 -1.91 11.96
CA ARG A 106 -21.39 -2.62 10.69
C ARG A 106 -21.07 -1.69 9.52
N ASP A 107 -19.96 -0.97 9.64
CA ASP A 107 -19.45 -0.04 8.63
C ASP A 107 -20.48 1.02 8.18
N GLY A 108 -21.30 1.49 9.14
CA GLY A 108 -22.29 2.57 8.93
C GLY A 108 -23.67 2.11 8.46
N LEU A 109 -23.89 0.81 8.25
CA LEU A 109 -25.20 0.28 7.86
C LEU A 109 -26.26 0.44 8.97
N ILE A 110 -25.83 0.48 10.24
CA ILE A 110 -26.70 0.74 11.40
C ILE A 110 -26.23 2.03 12.04
N GLU A 111 -27.15 2.99 12.22
CA GLU A 111 -26.88 4.28 12.85
C GLU A 111 -27.61 4.42 14.16
N LEU A 112 -26.86 4.75 15.21
CA LEU A 112 -27.36 5.04 16.53
C LEU A 112 -27.01 6.47 16.91
N ARG A 113 -27.85 7.09 17.78
CA ARG A 113 -27.55 8.38 18.40
C ARG A 113 -27.60 8.28 19.91
N VAL A 114 -26.53 8.73 20.57
CA VAL A 114 -26.46 8.73 22.02
C VAL A 114 -27.59 9.63 22.60
N ARG A 115 -28.49 9.02 23.37
CA ARG A 115 -29.55 9.73 24.10
C ARG A 115 -29.04 10.22 25.46
N THR A 116 -28.41 9.31 26.23
CA THR A 116 -27.91 9.61 27.59
C THR A 116 -26.84 8.58 28.00
N ILE A 117 -26.01 8.94 28.97
CA ILE A 117 -25.02 8.08 29.56
C ILE A 117 -25.41 7.78 31.01
N ARG A 118 -25.40 6.52 31.40
CA ARG A 118 -25.75 6.05 32.75
C ARG A 118 -24.59 5.21 33.32
N GLY A 119 -23.68 5.86 34.05
CA GLY A 119 -22.47 5.24 34.54
C GLY A 119 -21.55 4.81 33.38
N LYS A 120 -21.38 3.51 33.17
CA LYS A 120 -20.61 2.95 32.03
C LYS A 120 -21.48 2.57 30.82
N ASP A 121 -22.80 2.66 30.95
CA ASP A 121 -23.76 2.27 29.91
C ASP A 121 -24.11 3.49 29.03
N VAL A 122 -24.04 3.32 27.72
CA VAL A 122 -24.44 4.33 26.74
C VAL A 122 -25.79 3.93 26.17
N VAL A 123 -26.81 4.77 26.44
CA VAL A 123 -28.17 4.55 25.94
C VAL A 123 -28.31 5.27 24.60
N CYS A 124 -28.65 4.56 23.56
CA CYS A 124 -28.75 5.07 22.19
C CYS A 124 -30.13 4.86 21.60
N ASP A 125 -30.58 5.83 20.80
CA ASP A 125 -31.70 5.67 19.87
C ASP A 125 -31.20 5.05 18.57
N VAL A 126 -31.91 4.07 18.05
CA VAL A 126 -31.65 3.46 16.75
C VAL A 126 -32.30 4.37 15.68
N LEU A 127 -31.47 5.10 14.93
CA LEU A 127 -31.94 5.95 13.83
C LEU A 127 -32.16 5.11 12.57
N ASN A 128 -31.17 4.31 12.21
CA ASN A 128 -31.19 3.36 11.11
C ASN A 128 -30.93 1.96 11.67
N GLY A 129 -31.92 1.12 11.62
CA GLY A 129 -31.85 -0.24 12.12
C GLY A 129 -31.27 -1.23 11.12
N GLY A 130 -31.10 -2.47 11.58
CA GLY A 130 -30.63 -3.57 10.74
C GLY A 130 -30.18 -4.78 11.53
N MET A 131 -29.81 -5.85 10.81
CA MET A 131 -29.26 -7.07 11.41
C MET A 131 -27.84 -6.84 11.90
N LEU A 132 -27.62 -6.96 13.21
CA LEU A 132 -26.33 -6.86 13.85
C LEU A 132 -25.78 -8.25 14.14
N GLY A 133 -24.62 -8.57 13.58
CA GLY A 133 -23.84 -9.78 13.88
C GLY A 133 -22.89 -9.60 15.08
N GLU A 134 -22.24 -10.69 15.49
CA GLU A 134 -21.20 -10.65 16.52
C GLU A 134 -19.91 -9.95 16.02
N HIS A 135 -19.18 -9.35 16.95
CA HIS A 135 -17.85 -8.76 16.72
C HIS A 135 -17.81 -7.71 15.59
N GLN A 136 -18.94 -7.04 15.32
CA GLN A 136 -19.01 -5.99 14.32
C GLN A 136 -18.30 -4.72 14.78
N GLY A 137 -17.73 -3.98 13.82
CA GLY A 137 -17.06 -2.70 14.08
C GLY A 137 -18.03 -1.66 14.68
N ILE A 138 -17.52 -0.88 15.64
CA ILE A 138 -18.15 0.31 16.19
C ILE A 138 -17.31 1.50 15.77
N ASN A 139 -17.88 2.41 14.98
CA ASN A 139 -17.27 3.66 14.59
C ASN A 139 -17.94 4.84 15.31
N LEU A 140 -17.14 5.83 15.66
CA LEU A 140 -17.55 7.00 16.46
C LEU A 140 -17.18 8.28 15.70
N PRO A 141 -17.92 8.64 14.64
CA PRO A 141 -17.57 9.78 13.80
C PRO A 141 -17.53 11.09 14.60
N GLY A 142 -16.48 11.88 14.38
CA GLY A 142 -16.29 13.15 15.06
C GLY A 142 -15.84 13.06 16.53
N THR A 143 -15.65 11.87 17.07
CA THR A 143 -15.16 11.68 18.45
C THR A 143 -13.64 11.55 18.47
N ALA A 144 -12.98 12.39 19.24
CA ALA A 144 -11.54 12.30 19.49
C ALA A 144 -11.26 11.23 20.55
N LEU A 145 -10.93 10.03 20.12
CA LEU A 145 -10.67 8.90 21.01
C LEU A 145 -9.30 9.02 21.69
N SER A 146 -9.24 8.73 22.98
CA SER A 146 -8.00 8.69 23.76
C SER A 146 -7.20 7.37 23.63
N ILE A 147 -7.67 6.45 22.75
CA ILE A 147 -7.04 5.15 22.55
C ILE A 147 -5.68 5.31 21.85
N PRO A 148 -4.60 4.65 22.31
CA PRO A 148 -3.33 4.60 21.59
C PRO A 148 -3.51 4.07 20.17
N ALA A 149 -2.75 4.61 19.19
CA ALA A 149 -2.79 4.13 17.80
C ALA A 149 -2.29 2.69 17.65
N MET A 150 -1.48 2.21 18.58
CA MET A 150 -0.98 0.84 18.62
C MET A 150 -1.46 0.13 19.89
N THR A 151 -2.08 -1.03 19.73
CA THR A 151 -2.47 -1.93 20.82
C THR A 151 -1.31 -2.86 21.21
N GLU A 152 -1.44 -3.54 22.35
CA GLU A 152 -0.48 -4.58 22.75
C GLU A 152 -0.46 -5.76 21.75
N LYS A 153 -1.61 -6.07 21.12
CA LYS A 153 -1.68 -7.03 20.02
C LYS A 153 -0.85 -6.56 18.84
N ASP A 154 -1.03 -5.31 18.42
CA ASP A 154 -0.28 -4.75 17.28
C ASP A 154 1.22 -4.74 17.52
N ARG A 155 1.66 -4.51 18.78
CA ARG A 155 3.08 -4.61 19.15
C ARG A 155 3.62 -6.02 18.92
N LYS A 156 2.92 -7.05 19.40
CA LYS A 156 3.30 -8.46 19.19
C LYS A 156 3.27 -8.85 17.74
N ASP A 157 2.27 -8.38 16.99
CA ASP A 157 2.14 -8.61 15.56
C ASP A 157 3.30 -7.94 14.80
N LEU A 158 3.67 -6.71 15.14
CA LEU A 158 4.80 -6.00 14.55
C LEU A 158 6.12 -6.74 14.78
N GLU A 159 6.40 -7.12 16.04
CA GLU A 159 7.59 -7.90 16.38
C GLU A 159 7.67 -9.22 15.60
N PHE A 160 6.54 -9.90 15.49
CA PHE A 160 6.41 -11.11 14.67
C PHE A 160 6.73 -10.83 13.19
N GLY A 161 6.13 -9.80 12.60
CA GLY A 161 6.34 -9.43 11.20
C GLY A 161 7.80 -9.08 10.89
N LEU A 162 8.42 -8.24 11.73
CA LEU A 162 9.83 -7.88 11.61
C LEU A 162 10.74 -9.10 11.65
N LYS A 163 10.50 -10.03 12.59
CA LYS A 163 11.24 -11.29 12.71
C LYS A 163 11.10 -12.19 11.48
N HIS A 164 9.93 -12.18 10.82
CA HIS A 164 9.66 -13.00 9.64
C HIS A 164 9.97 -12.29 8.31
N GLY A 165 10.57 -11.10 8.36
CA GLY A 165 11.06 -10.39 7.19
C GLY A 165 9.96 -9.85 6.29
N VAL A 166 8.96 -9.18 6.87
CA VAL A 166 8.03 -8.34 6.11
C VAL A 166 8.77 -7.13 5.54
N ASP A 167 8.38 -6.67 4.36
CA ASP A 167 9.09 -5.63 3.63
C ASP A 167 8.60 -4.21 3.96
N ALA A 168 7.34 -4.09 4.39
CA ALA A 168 6.72 -2.84 4.83
C ALA A 168 5.62 -3.12 5.85
N VAL A 169 5.26 -2.13 6.65
CA VAL A 169 4.20 -2.20 7.67
C VAL A 169 3.20 -1.08 7.44
N ALA A 170 1.90 -1.41 7.40
CA ALA A 170 0.82 -0.44 7.39
C ALA A 170 0.25 -0.28 8.81
N LEU A 171 0.20 0.96 9.29
CA LEU A 171 -0.31 1.32 10.61
C LEU A 171 -1.73 1.86 10.49
N SER A 172 -2.70 1.17 11.09
CA SER A 172 -4.11 1.57 11.09
C SER A 172 -4.41 2.71 12.07
N PHE A 173 -5.43 3.48 11.76
CA PHE A 173 -5.99 4.55 12.60
C PHE A 173 -4.97 5.63 13.00
N VAL A 174 -4.02 5.96 12.12
CA VAL A 174 -3.09 7.08 12.30
C VAL A 174 -3.87 8.40 12.39
N ARG A 175 -3.54 9.25 13.36
CA ARG A 175 -4.15 10.57 13.58
C ARG A 175 -3.14 11.70 13.51
N SER A 176 -1.86 11.39 13.77
CA SER A 176 -0.78 12.38 13.84
C SER A 176 0.59 11.79 13.51
N ALA A 177 1.58 12.64 13.31
CA ALA A 177 2.98 12.24 13.18
C ALA A 177 3.50 11.48 14.42
N ALA A 178 3.00 11.79 15.61
CA ALA A 178 3.41 11.11 16.85
C ALA A 178 3.09 9.61 16.81
N ASP A 179 1.94 9.23 16.25
CA ASP A 179 1.55 7.82 16.09
C ASP A 179 2.57 7.08 15.20
N VAL A 180 2.98 7.69 14.09
CA VAL A 180 3.96 7.13 13.16
C VAL A 180 5.34 7.03 13.81
N ASN A 181 5.79 8.09 14.46
CA ASN A 181 7.11 8.16 15.09
C ASN A 181 7.26 7.14 16.22
N MET A 182 6.21 6.91 17.01
CA MET A 182 6.19 5.87 18.04
C MET A 182 6.49 4.49 17.46
N VAL A 183 5.86 4.13 16.32
CA VAL A 183 6.09 2.84 15.68
C VAL A 183 7.47 2.77 15.02
N LYS A 184 7.95 3.88 14.43
CA LYS A 184 9.32 3.96 13.89
C LYS A 184 10.37 3.67 14.96
N GLN A 185 10.21 4.17 16.18
CA GLN A 185 11.14 3.87 17.28
C GLN A 185 11.17 2.38 17.63
N ILE A 186 10.03 1.69 17.56
CA ILE A 186 9.97 0.24 17.77
C ILE A 186 10.71 -0.50 16.66
N VAL A 187 10.48 -0.14 15.38
CA VAL A 187 11.18 -0.72 14.24
C VAL A 187 12.69 -0.53 14.34
N LEU A 188 13.14 0.68 14.67
CA LEU A 188 14.56 0.99 14.88
C LEU A 188 15.16 0.21 16.05
N GLY A 189 14.41 0.04 17.13
CA GLY A 189 14.81 -0.76 18.29
C GLY A 189 15.04 -2.24 17.98
N HIS A 190 14.43 -2.75 16.91
CA HIS A 190 14.68 -4.10 16.39
C HIS A 190 15.82 -4.14 15.35
N GLY A 191 16.57 -3.06 15.18
CA GLY A 191 17.72 -2.97 14.28
C GLY A 191 17.35 -2.88 12.79
N GLY A 192 16.09 -2.58 12.47
CA GLY A 192 15.58 -2.49 11.11
C GLY A 192 15.24 -1.07 10.66
N ASP A 193 14.97 -0.94 9.38
CA ASP A 193 14.53 0.28 8.70
C ASP A 193 13.25 0.03 7.88
N THR A 194 12.41 -0.90 8.33
CA THR A 194 11.20 -1.32 7.61
C THR A 194 10.26 -0.12 7.42
N PRO A 195 9.88 0.22 6.16
CA PRO A 195 9.05 1.36 5.85
C PRO A 195 7.67 1.29 6.51
N LEU A 196 7.18 2.43 7.01
CA LEU A 196 5.84 2.57 7.58
C LEU A 196 4.91 3.29 6.63
N ILE A 197 3.77 2.65 6.32
CA ILE A 197 2.67 3.19 5.53
C ILE A 197 1.57 3.62 6.49
N ALA A 198 1.33 4.92 6.60
CA ALA A 198 0.26 5.45 7.45
C ALA A 198 -1.10 5.29 6.76
N LYS A 199 -2.05 4.60 7.42
CA LYS A 199 -3.41 4.45 6.90
C LYS A 199 -4.26 5.64 7.34
N LEU A 200 -4.77 6.36 6.34
CA LEU A 200 -5.61 7.54 6.53
C LEU A 200 -7.07 7.09 6.58
N GLU A 201 -7.55 6.82 7.78
CA GLU A 201 -8.86 6.25 8.10
C GLU A 201 -9.72 7.22 8.92
N LYS A 202 -9.12 8.26 9.46
CA LYS A 202 -9.74 9.22 10.36
C LYS A 202 -9.68 10.65 9.81
N PRO A 203 -10.69 11.50 10.07
CA PRO A 203 -10.66 12.92 9.70
C PRO A 203 -9.42 13.66 10.23
N GLN A 204 -9.00 13.35 11.46
CA GLN A 204 -7.82 13.95 12.09
C GLN A 204 -6.54 13.70 11.28
N ALA A 205 -6.44 12.52 10.61
CA ALA A 205 -5.29 12.24 9.74
C ALA A 205 -5.24 13.17 8.52
N ILE A 206 -6.37 13.66 8.07
CA ILE A 206 -6.45 14.61 6.96
C ILE A 206 -6.09 16.02 7.44
N ASP A 207 -6.52 16.40 8.65
CA ASP A 207 -6.18 17.68 9.26
C ASP A 207 -4.66 17.79 9.54
N HIS A 208 -4.00 16.67 9.88
CA HIS A 208 -2.55 16.56 10.16
C HIS A 208 -1.75 15.93 9.02
N LEU A 209 -2.27 15.99 7.77
CA LEU A 209 -1.69 15.28 6.62
C LEU A 209 -0.22 15.62 6.37
N GLU A 210 0.18 16.88 6.46
CA GLU A 210 1.55 17.32 6.19
C GLU A 210 2.54 16.68 7.16
N GLU A 211 2.25 16.72 8.45
CA GLU A 211 3.10 16.14 9.49
C GLU A 211 3.19 14.61 9.36
N ILE A 212 2.08 13.96 8.96
CA ILE A 212 2.06 12.52 8.71
C ILE A 212 2.90 12.18 7.48
N LEU A 213 2.80 12.96 6.40
CA LEU A 213 3.61 12.77 5.18
C LEU A 213 5.10 12.97 5.45
N GLU A 214 5.48 13.90 6.32
CA GLU A 214 6.86 14.05 6.76
C GLU A 214 7.34 12.82 7.52
N ALA A 215 6.57 12.34 8.48
CA ALA A 215 6.94 11.25 9.38
C ALA A 215 6.89 9.87 8.70
N ALA A 216 5.88 9.58 7.87
CA ALA A 216 5.66 8.27 7.24
C ALA A 216 6.54 8.06 5.99
N ASP A 217 6.74 6.78 5.60
CA ASP A 217 7.45 6.42 4.38
C ASP A 217 6.50 6.29 3.17
N GLY A 218 5.19 6.22 3.43
CA GLY A 218 4.11 6.24 2.46
C GLY A 218 2.78 6.35 3.17
N VAL A 219 1.69 6.46 2.41
CA VAL A 219 0.33 6.54 2.94
C VAL A 219 -0.61 5.58 2.21
N MET A 220 -1.68 5.18 2.90
CA MET A 220 -2.77 4.41 2.32
C MET A 220 -4.09 5.16 2.52
N VAL A 221 -4.79 5.46 1.44
CA VAL A 221 -6.15 5.98 1.50
C VAL A 221 -7.10 4.82 1.67
N ALA A 222 -7.53 4.56 2.91
CA ALA A 222 -8.42 3.46 3.27
C ALA A 222 -9.88 3.96 3.19
N ARG A 223 -10.43 3.97 1.97
CA ARG A 223 -11.70 4.63 1.63
C ARG A 223 -12.90 4.06 2.38
N GLY A 224 -12.89 2.77 2.69
CA GLY A 224 -13.96 2.12 3.46
C GLY A 224 -14.11 2.72 4.85
N ASP A 225 -13.04 2.66 5.65
CA ASP A 225 -13.06 3.21 7.02
C ASP A 225 -13.23 4.74 7.01
N LEU A 226 -12.58 5.45 6.07
CA LEU A 226 -12.71 6.89 5.94
C LEU A 226 -14.14 7.31 5.59
N GLY A 227 -14.85 6.57 4.71
CA GLY A 227 -16.23 6.82 4.32
C GLY A 227 -17.26 6.52 5.41
N VAL A 228 -16.87 5.74 6.43
CA VAL A 228 -17.68 5.56 7.65
C VAL A 228 -17.48 6.71 8.63
N GLU A 229 -16.27 7.25 8.71
CA GLU A 229 -15.91 8.34 9.63
C GLU A 229 -16.28 9.73 9.09
N MET A 230 -16.51 9.86 7.79
CA MET A 230 -16.83 11.09 7.08
C MET A 230 -18.05 10.90 6.17
N ALA A 231 -18.61 12.01 5.67
CA ALA A 231 -19.64 11.96 4.63
C ALA A 231 -19.04 11.35 3.34
N PRO A 232 -19.66 10.31 2.74
CA PRO A 232 -19.13 9.56 1.61
C PRO A 232 -18.75 10.43 0.41
N GLU A 233 -19.50 11.51 0.15
CA GLU A 233 -19.23 12.45 -0.95
C GLU A 233 -17.92 13.23 -0.80
N LYS A 234 -17.32 13.26 0.39
CA LYS A 234 -16.02 13.90 0.64
C LYS A 234 -14.84 13.01 0.28
N VAL A 235 -15.03 11.69 0.30
CA VAL A 235 -13.94 10.70 0.12
C VAL A 235 -13.21 10.87 -1.20
N PRO A 236 -13.87 11.03 -2.37
CA PRO A 236 -13.18 11.21 -3.64
C PRO A 236 -12.32 12.48 -3.70
N VAL A 237 -12.80 13.57 -3.10
CA VAL A 237 -12.04 14.84 -3.03
C VAL A 237 -10.81 14.69 -2.15
N ILE A 238 -10.96 14.04 -1.00
CA ILE A 238 -9.86 13.76 -0.07
C ILE A 238 -8.83 12.83 -0.72
N GLN A 239 -9.25 11.78 -1.43
CA GLN A 239 -8.35 10.91 -2.18
C GLN A 239 -7.45 11.71 -3.12
N LYS A 240 -8.04 12.55 -3.95
CA LYS A 240 -7.29 13.42 -4.88
C LYS A 240 -6.33 14.37 -4.14
N HIS A 241 -6.78 14.93 -3.03
CA HIS A 241 -5.96 15.81 -2.20
C HIS A 241 -4.75 15.07 -1.62
N VAL A 242 -4.98 13.90 -0.99
CA VAL A 242 -3.92 13.08 -0.40
C VAL A 242 -2.91 12.63 -1.46
N ILE A 243 -3.37 12.11 -2.61
CA ILE A 243 -2.49 11.66 -3.68
C ILE A 243 -1.60 12.80 -4.16
N ARG A 244 -2.18 14.00 -4.40
CA ARG A 244 -1.42 15.18 -4.81
C ARG A 244 -0.38 15.60 -3.78
N ARG A 245 -0.77 15.69 -2.48
CA ARG A 245 0.16 16.08 -1.41
C ARG A 245 1.28 15.05 -1.25
N ALA A 246 0.95 13.77 -1.25
CA ALA A 246 1.94 12.70 -1.18
C ALA A 246 2.92 12.73 -2.36
N ALA A 247 2.46 13.07 -3.57
CA ALA A 247 3.34 13.26 -4.72
C ALA A 247 4.32 14.43 -4.52
N GLU A 248 3.87 15.54 -3.93
CA GLU A 248 4.72 16.69 -3.58
C GLU A 248 5.79 16.30 -2.52
N TRP A 249 5.43 15.44 -1.55
CA TRP A 249 6.34 14.86 -0.57
C TRP A 249 7.14 13.65 -1.09
N ARG A 250 6.94 13.26 -2.34
CA ARG A 250 7.55 12.07 -2.97
C ARG A 250 7.31 10.77 -2.20
N LYS A 251 6.16 10.67 -1.53
CA LYS A 251 5.74 9.48 -0.78
C LYS A 251 4.84 8.59 -1.64
N PRO A 252 5.01 7.26 -1.60
CA PRO A 252 4.09 6.35 -2.28
C PRO A 252 2.70 6.39 -1.64
N VAL A 253 1.68 6.21 -2.49
CA VAL A 253 0.28 6.15 -2.08
C VAL A 253 -0.33 4.84 -2.53
N ILE A 254 -1.04 4.18 -1.62
CA ILE A 254 -1.88 3.01 -1.91
C ILE A 254 -3.33 3.46 -1.83
N THR A 255 -4.09 3.31 -2.93
CA THR A 255 -5.54 3.49 -2.90
C THR A 255 -6.22 2.15 -2.62
N ALA A 256 -7.00 2.11 -1.55
CA ALA A 256 -7.49 0.87 -0.97
C ALA A 256 -9.00 0.84 -0.75
N THR A 257 -9.54 -0.38 -0.70
CA THR A 257 -10.91 -0.76 -0.41
C THR A 257 -11.93 -0.40 -1.49
N GLN A 258 -12.89 -1.30 -1.69
CA GLN A 258 -14.01 -1.16 -2.62
C GLN A 258 -13.59 -0.80 -4.05
N MET A 259 -12.49 -1.43 -4.54
CA MET A 259 -11.98 -1.19 -5.89
C MET A 259 -12.73 -2.01 -6.95
N LEU A 260 -12.83 -3.34 -6.75
CA LEU A 260 -13.57 -4.27 -7.61
C LEU A 260 -14.45 -5.19 -6.76
N GLU A 261 -15.14 -4.63 -5.77
CA GLU A 261 -15.84 -5.38 -4.70
C GLU A 261 -16.88 -6.36 -5.25
N SER A 262 -17.58 -6.00 -6.34
CA SER A 262 -18.52 -6.91 -6.99
C SER A 262 -17.86 -8.19 -7.50
N MET A 263 -16.54 -8.18 -7.72
CA MET A 263 -15.78 -9.35 -8.15
C MET A 263 -15.48 -10.36 -7.03
N ILE A 264 -15.92 -10.10 -5.81
CA ILE A 264 -16.00 -11.13 -4.76
C ILE A 264 -16.90 -12.26 -5.25
N GLU A 265 -18.07 -11.93 -5.82
CA GLU A 265 -19.12 -12.86 -6.24
C GLU A 265 -19.28 -12.95 -7.76
N ASN A 266 -18.70 -12.04 -8.56
CA ASN A 266 -18.90 -11.98 -9.99
C ASN A 266 -17.56 -12.02 -10.74
N PRO A 267 -17.50 -12.65 -11.94
CA PRO A 267 -16.26 -12.74 -12.74
C PRO A 267 -15.89 -11.43 -13.47
N ARG A 268 -16.74 -10.39 -13.39
CA ARG A 268 -16.53 -9.07 -14.01
C ARG A 268 -16.97 -7.97 -13.07
N PRO A 269 -16.27 -6.82 -13.06
CA PRO A 269 -16.64 -5.67 -12.26
C PRO A 269 -17.83 -4.93 -12.91
N THR A 270 -18.41 -4.04 -12.13
CA THR A 270 -19.31 -3.00 -12.65
C THR A 270 -18.53 -1.94 -13.43
N ARG A 271 -19.23 -1.15 -14.26
CA ARG A 271 -18.61 0.00 -14.95
C ARG A 271 -18.11 1.06 -13.99
N ALA A 272 -18.82 1.28 -12.87
CA ALA A 272 -18.43 2.24 -11.85
C ALA A 272 -17.11 1.85 -11.18
N GLU A 273 -16.92 0.57 -10.86
CA GLU A 273 -15.67 0.06 -10.27
C GLU A 273 -14.49 0.17 -11.25
N ALA A 274 -14.70 -0.19 -12.53
CA ALA A 274 -13.65 -0.03 -13.54
C ALA A 274 -13.25 1.46 -13.71
N SER A 275 -14.24 2.37 -13.67
CA SER A 275 -14.00 3.82 -13.72
C SER A 275 -13.28 4.31 -12.48
N ASP A 276 -13.60 3.78 -11.30
CA ASP A 276 -12.97 4.15 -10.03
C ASP A 276 -11.50 3.78 -10.00
N VAL A 277 -11.15 2.54 -10.41
CA VAL A 277 -9.75 2.12 -10.55
C VAL A 277 -8.99 3.02 -11.52
N ALA A 278 -9.54 3.28 -12.72
CA ALA A 278 -8.90 4.14 -13.71
C ALA A 278 -8.68 5.57 -13.16
N ASN A 279 -9.69 6.14 -12.48
CA ASN A 279 -9.56 7.45 -11.85
C ASN A 279 -8.46 7.50 -10.77
N ALA A 280 -8.30 6.45 -9.95
CA ALA A 280 -7.21 6.39 -8.98
C ALA A 280 -5.83 6.44 -9.66
N ILE A 281 -5.68 5.78 -10.84
CA ILE A 281 -4.44 5.85 -11.63
C ILE A 281 -4.23 7.26 -12.20
N PHE A 282 -5.26 7.87 -12.81
CA PHE A 282 -5.20 9.25 -13.32
C PHE A 282 -4.92 10.28 -12.20
N ASP A 283 -5.38 10.03 -10.99
CA ASP A 283 -5.06 10.86 -9.82
C ASP A 283 -3.59 10.76 -9.41
N GLY A 284 -2.87 9.71 -9.85
CA GLY A 284 -1.44 9.50 -9.60
C GLY A 284 -1.14 8.59 -8.41
N THR A 285 -2.03 7.65 -8.04
CA THR A 285 -1.71 6.63 -7.03
C THR A 285 -0.55 5.75 -7.49
N ASP A 286 0.22 5.21 -6.54
CA ASP A 286 1.35 4.31 -6.86
C ASP A 286 0.91 2.85 -6.91
N SER A 287 -0.07 2.49 -6.10
CA SER A 287 -0.61 1.14 -6.03
C SER A 287 -2.11 1.17 -5.80
N VAL A 288 -2.81 0.19 -6.32
CA VAL A 288 -4.23 -0.08 -6.06
C VAL A 288 -4.36 -1.43 -5.35
N MET A 289 -5.27 -1.53 -4.40
CA MET A 289 -5.37 -2.70 -3.52
C MET A 289 -6.69 -3.44 -3.69
N LEU A 290 -6.61 -4.74 -3.91
CA LEU A 290 -7.72 -5.69 -3.75
C LEU A 290 -7.73 -6.25 -2.32
N SER A 291 -8.90 -6.51 -1.78
CA SER A 291 -9.11 -7.04 -0.43
C SER A 291 -9.81 -8.41 -0.46
N ALA A 292 -11.10 -8.45 -0.19
CA ALA A 292 -11.90 -9.68 -0.19
C ALA A 292 -11.94 -10.33 -1.58
N GLU A 293 -11.83 -9.54 -2.66
CA GLU A 293 -11.78 -10.00 -4.04
C GLU A 293 -10.71 -11.08 -4.26
N THR A 294 -9.57 -10.96 -3.55
CA THR A 294 -8.46 -11.94 -3.64
C THR A 294 -8.31 -12.81 -2.40
N ALA A 295 -8.83 -12.39 -1.23
CA ALA A 295 -8.66 -13.10 0.02
C ALA A 295 -9.72 -14.19 0.25
N SER A 296 -10.98 -13.92 -0.10
CA SER A 296 -12.12 -14.78 0.16
C SER A 296 -13.10 -14.89 -1.01
N GLY A 297 -12.94 -14.08 -2.06
CA GLY A 297 -13.80 -14.06 -3.23
C GLY A 297 -13.69 -15.33 -4.09
N HIS A 298 -14.67 -15.54 -4.93
CA HIS A 298 -14.74 -16.70 -5.82
C HIS A 298 -13.86 -16.55 -7.07
N TYR A 299 -13.47 -15.31 -7.43
CA TYR A 299 -12.76 -14.98 -8.68
C TYR A 299 -11.43 -14.26 -8.47
N PRO A 300 -10.50 -14.75 -7.60
CA PRO A 300 -9.29 -14.01 -7.25
C PRO A 300 -8.34 -13.76 -8.42
N ARG A 301 -8.26 -14.71 -9.40
CA ARG A 301 -7.41 -14.56 -10.57
C ARG A 301 -7.97 -13.53 -11.53
N GLU A 302 -9.26 -13.60 -11.78
CA GLU A 302 -10.00 -12.69 -12.65
C GLU A 302 -9.95 -11.26 -12.11
N ALA A 303 -10.03 -11.08 -10.79
CA ALA A 303 -9.94 -9.78 -10.13
C ALA A 303 -8.56 -9.14 -10.34
N VAL A 304 -7.45 -9.89 -10.11
CA VAL A 304 -6.10 -9.38 -10.36
C VAL A 304 -5.89 -9.10 -11.86
N ALA A 305 -6.32 -10.01 -12.74
CA ALA A 305 -6.19 -9.82 -14.19
C ALA A 305 -7.00 -8.61 -14.69
N MET A 306 -8.19 -8.37 -14.13
CA MET A 306 -9.01 -7.21 -14.47
C MET A 306 -8.36 -5.91 -13.97
N MET A 307 -7.92 -5.88 -12.71
CA MET A 307 -7.19 -4.75 -12.13
C MET A 307 -5.98 -4.38 -12.99
N SER A 308 -5.15 -5.37 -13.35
CA SER A 308 -3.97 -5.17 -14.21
C SER A 308 -4.33 -4.58 -15.58
N ARG A 309 -5.39 -5.07 -16.22
CA ARG A 309 -5.84 -4.52 -17.52
C ARG A 309 -6.33 -3.08 -17.41
N ILE A 310 -7.09 -2.75 -16.36
CA ILE A 310 -7.57 -1.37 -16.16
C ILE A 310 -6.40 -0.43 -15.92
N VAL A 311 -5.42 -0.85 -15.09
CA VAL A 311 -4.20 -0.08 -14.82
C VAL A 311 -3.43 0.18 -16.12
N ILE A 312 -3.14 -0.86 -16.91
CA ILE A 312 -2.40 -0.73 -18.17
C ILE A 312 -3.12 0.20 -19.14
N GLU A 313 -4.45 0.05 -19.29
CA GLU A 313 -5.25 0.91 -20.16
C GLU A 313 -5.22 2.37 -19.71
N ALA A 314 -5.39 2.62 -18.42
CA ALA A 314 -5.31 3.97 -17.86
C ALA A 314 -3.92 4.59 -18.05
N GLU A 315 -2.85 3.84 -17.76
CA GLU A 315 -1.47 4.29 -17.93
C GLU A 315 -1.12 4.60 -19.39
N SER A 316 -1.61 3.80 -20.33
CA SER A 316 -1.39 4.01 -21.76
C SER A 316 -2.00 5.31 -22.29
N ASN A 317 -2.99 5.86 -21.57
CA ASN A 317 -3.70 7.09 -21.93
C ASN A 317 -3.37 8.26 -20.99
N MET A 318 -2.42 8.12 -20.06
CA MET A 318 -2.07 9.18 -19.09
C MET A 318 -1.59 10.49 -19.75
N GLY A 319 -0.99 10.42 -20.93
CA GLY A 319 -0.52 11.61 -21.67
C GLY A 319 -1.63 12.57 -22.07
N GLU A 320 -2.88 12.11 -22.19
CA GLU A 320 -4.04 12.94 -22.47
C GLU A 320 -4.61 13.62 -21.21
N PHE A 321 -4.33 13.04 -20.03
CA PHE A 321 -4.79 13.50 -18.73
C PHE A 321 -3.61 14.08 -17.97
N THR A 322 -3.29 15.36 -18.25
CA THR A 322 -2.14 16.05 -17.66
C THR A 322 -2.20 16.01 -16.14
N LEU A 323 -1.29 15.27 -15.54
CA LEU A 323 -1.01 15.43 -14.10
C LEU A 323 -0.51 16.87 -13.87
N PRO A 324 -0.96 17.54 -12.79
CA PRO A 324 -0.51 18.91 -12.54
C PRO A 324 1.01 18.93 -12.47
N ARG A 325 1.63 19.74 -13.38
CA ARG A 325 3.05 20.02 -13.31
C ARG A 325 3.36 20.55 -11.93
N ARG A 326 4.36 19.95 -11.31
CA ARG A 326 4.81 20.22 -9.97
C ARG A 326 5.01 21.72 -9.72
N ARG A 327 4.41 22.27 -8.67
CA ARG A 327 4.84 23.56 -8.12
C ARG A 327 6.26 23.38 -7.60
N ARG A 328 7.20 24.18 -8.14
CA ARG A 328 8.54 24.29 -7.55
C ARG A 328 8.38 24.77 -6.11
N ASP A 329 8.84 23.95 -5.16
CA ASP A 329 8.89 24.35 -3.76
C ASP A 329 9.75 25.62 -3.62
N ARG A 330 9.45 26.42 -2.60
CA ARG A 330 10.20 27.63 -2.24
C ARG A 330 11.66 27.33 -1.85
N HIS A 331 11.97 26.09 -1.52
CA HIS A 331 13.32 25.59 -1.23
C HIS A 331 13.82 24.87 -2.48
N GLY A 332 14.96 25.26 -3.03
CA GLY A 332 15.54 24.67 -4.24
C GLY A 332 15.64 23.13 -4.14
N LEU A 333 15.68 22.45 -5.29
CA LEU A 333 15.84 20.99 -5.35
C LEU A 333 17.23 20.60 -4.86
N SER A 334 17.34 19.46 -4.19
CA SER A 334 18.63 18.80 -3.95
C SER A 334 19.25 18.30 -5.25
N ILE A 335 20.54 17.99 -5.26
CA ILE A 335 21.22 17.40 -6.43
C ILE A 335 20.51 16.12 -6.88
N ALA A 336 20.16 15.25 -5.95
CA ALA A 336 19.47 13.99 -6.24
C ALA A 336 18.11 14.23 -6.91
N GLU A 337 17.34 15.20 -6.44
CA GLU A 337 16.05 15.54 -7.01
C GLU A 337 16.18 16.15 -8.40
N THR A 338 17.17 17.04 -8.60
CA THR A 338 17.45 17.65 -9.90
C THR A 338 17.79 16.59 -10.94
N ILE A 339 18.61 15.58 -10.58
CA ILE A 339 18.96 14.47 -11.48
C ILE A 339 17.72 13.62 -11.79
N CYS A 340 16.91 13.30 -10.79
CA CYS A 340 15.67 12.53 -10.99
C CYS A 340 14.66 13.27 -11.87
N GLU A 341 14.54 14.59 -11.75
CA GLU A 341 13.72 15.42 -12.63
C GLU A 341 14.28 15.47 -14.04
N SER A 342 15.60 15.65 -14.17
CA SER A 342 16.28 15.75 -15.47
C SER A 342 16.15 14.47 -16.28
N ILE A 343 16.32 13.29 -15.67
CA ILE A 343 16.16 12.01 -16.38
C ILE A 343 14.70 11.78 -16.81
N ALA A 344 13.73 12.18 -15.98
CA ALA A 344 12.33 12.06 -16.33
C ALA A 344 11.96 12.94 -17.52
N HIS A 345 12.45 14.20 -17.58
CA HIS A 345 12.25 15.09 -18.73
C HIS A 345 12.99 14.57 -19.97
N ALA A 346 14.22 14.05 -19.82
CA ALA A 346 14.93 13.45 -20.95
C ALA A 346 14.17 12.25 -21.54
N ALA A 347 13.40 11.52 -20.73
CA ALA A 347 12.55 10.42 -21.18
C ALA A 347 11.29 10.89 -21.94
N GLU A 348 10.90 12.16 -21.81
CA GLU A 348 9.84 12.77 -22.63
C GLU A 348 10.36 13.23 -24.00
N ASP A 349 11.63 13.72 -24.03
CA ASP A 349 12.23 14.34 -25.22
C ASP A 349 12.94 13.34 -26.15
N LEU A 350 13.36 12.19 -25.62
CA LEU A 350 14.15 11.17 -26.33
C LEU A 350 13.39 9.86 -26.47
N PRO A 351 13.69 9.02 -27.50
CA PRO A 351 13.15 7.66 -27.61
C PRO A 351 13.79 6.73 -26.55
N MET A 352 13.55 7.03 -25.28
CA MET A 352 14.14 6.32 -24.17
C MET A 352 13.40 5.00 -23.92
N GLY A 353 14.10 3.87 -24.10
CA GLY A 353 13.54 2.53 -23.89
C GLY A 353 13.44 2.18 -22.41
N ALA A 354 14.43 2.63 -21.60
CA ALA A 354 14.49 2.31 -20.17
C ALA A 354 15.31 3.35 -19.38
N ILE A 355 15.01 3.42 -18.08
CA ILE A 355 15.82 4.11 -17.07
C ILE A 355 16.36 3.05 -16.09
N ALA A 356 17.67 2.80 -16.09
CA ALA A 356 18.35 1.96 -15.12
C ALA A 356 18.76 2.79 -13.90
N VAL A 357 18.27 2.43 -12.74
CA VAL A 357 18.52 3.13 -11.47
C VAL A 357 19.30 2.25 -10.54
N PHE A 358 20.59 2.50 -10.35
CA PHE A 358 21.40 1.80 -9.36
C PHE A 358 21.14 2.38 -7.97
N THR A 359 20.60 1.58 -7.07
CA THR A 359 20.14 2.05 -5.76
C THR A 359 20.42 1.04 -4.64
N GLU A 360 20.90 1.52 -3.51
CA GLU A 360 21.14 0.74 -2.31
C GLU A 360 19.94 0.73 -1.35
N THR A 361 19.10 1.77 -1.39
CA THR A 361 17.96 1.93 -0.47
C THR A 361 16.61 1.99 -1.18
N GLY A 362 16.59 2.04 -2.52
CA GLY A 362 15.38 2.25 -3.32
C GLY A 362 14.97 3.72 -3.47
N ASN A 363 15.63 4.65 -2.78
CA ASN A 363 15.19 6.05 -2.71
C ASN A 363 15.24 6.76 -4.06
N THR A 364 16.29 6.57 -4.85
CA THR A 364 16.42 7.15 -6.20
C THR A 364 15.30 6.66 -7.12
N ALA A 365 15.02 5.34 -7.10
CA ALA A 365 13.93 4.76 -7.88
C ALA A 365 12.57 5.35 -7.47
N ARG A 366 12.34 5.51 -6.16
CA ARG A 366 11.13 6.16 -5.61
C ARG A 366 10.98 7.60 -6.11
N MET A 367 12.07 8.38 -6.11
CA MET A 367 12.04 9.76 -6.59
C MET A 367 11.72 9.84 -8.09
N ILE A 368 12.38 9.04 -8.94
CA ILE A 368 12.11 9.02 -10.38
C ILE A 368 10.68 8.59 -10.67
N SER A 369 10.19 7.56 -9.98
CA SER A 369 8.81 7.07 -10.07
C SER A 369 7.77 8.20 -9.90
N LYS A 370 8.05 9.20 -9.06
CA LYS A 370 7.13 10.32 -8.81
C LYS A 370 7.03 11.35 -9.95
N TYR A 371 7.93 11.32 -10.90
CA TYR A 371 7.85 12.12 -12.12
C TYR A 371 7.06 11.43 -13.23
N ARG A 372 6.69 10.15 -13.06
CA ARG A 372 5.90 9.38 -14.03
C ARG A 372 6.51 9.41 -15.44
N PRO A 373 7.80 9.08 -15.62
CA PRO A 373 8.41 9.06 -16.96
C PRO A 373 7.71 8.03 -17.85
N GLN A 374 7.69 8.28 -19.16
CA GLN A 374 7.17 7.31 -20.13
C GLN A 374 8.06 6.08 -20.26
N ALA A 375 9.36 6.21 -20.00
CA ALA A 375 10.31 5.12 -20.01
C ALA A 375 10.14 4.23 -18.79
N ALA A 376 10.26 2.91 -18.97
CA ALA A 376 10.21 1.92 -17.89
C ALA A 376 11.39 2.13 -16.91
N ILE A 377 11.13 2.03 -15.60
CA ILE A 377 12.14 2.21 -14.54
C ILE A 377 12.59 0.86 -14.03
N PHE A 378 13.89 0.55 -14.15
CA PHE A 378 14.49 -0.68 -13.62
C PHE A 378 15.42 -0.34 -12.44
N ALA A 379 15.06 -0.81 -11.24
CA ALA A 379 15.84 -0.59 -10.03
C ALA A 379 16.88 -1.71 -9.86
N PHE A 380 18.13 -1.43 -10.21
CA PHE A 380 19.27 -2.34 -10.04
C PHE A 380 19.78 -2.27 -8.60
N THR A 381 19.75 -3.40 -7.90
CA THR A 381 20.22 -3.49 -6.52
C THR A 381 20.73 -4.88 -6.19
N HIS A 382 21.76 -4.95 -5.33
CA HIS A 382 22.24 -6.21 -4.77
C HIS A 382 21.43 -6.69 -3.56
N SER A 383 20.65 -5.80 -2.95
CA SER A 383 19.82 -6.11 -1.77
C SER A 383 18.48 -6.72 -2.17
N ALA A 384 18.22 -7.95 -1.70
CA ALA A 384 16.92 -8.60 -1.89
C ALA A 384 15.78 -7.81 -1.23
N THR A 385 16.03 -7.24 -0.05
CA THR A 385 15.04 -6.43 0.68
C THR A 385 14.67 -5.16 -0.09
N VAL A 386 15.66 -4.46 -0.64
CA VAL A 386 15.41 -3.26 -1.46
C VAL A 386 14.63 -3.62 -2.72
N ALA A 387 15.01 -4.71 -3.40
CA ALA A 387 14.27 -5.21 -4.56
C ALA A 387 12.81 -5.51 -4.24
N GLN A 388 12.52 -6.06 -3.05
CA GLN A 388 11.16 -6.33 -2.60
C GLN A 388 10.38 -5.04 -2.30
N ARG A 389 10.99 -4.07 -1.61
CA ARG A 389 10.37 -2.79 -1.24
C ARG A 389 10.07 -1.89 -2.44
N THR A 390 10.89 -1.94 -3.49
CA THR A 390 10.67 -1.12 -4.69
C THR A 390 9.41 -1.48 -5.46
N ASN A 391 8.81 -2.66 -5.25
CA ASN A 391 7.49 -3.02 -5.79
C ASN A 391 6.33 -2.14 -5.25
N LEU A 392 6.55 -1.34 -4.21
CA LEU A 392 5.58 -0.35 -3.74
C LEU A 392 5.54 0.92 -4.60
N TYR A 393 6.52 1.12 -5.49
CA TYR A 393 6.68 2.35 -6.24
C TYR A 393 6.14 2.18 -7.66
N TRP A 394 5.38 3.15 -8.12
CA TRP A 394 4.81 3.14 -9.46
C TRP A 394 5.88 2.94 -10.54
N GLY A 395 5.62 2.04 -11.48
CA GLY A 395 6.43 1.82 -12.66
C GLY A 395 7.84 1.27 -12.42
N VAL A 396 8.18 0.89 -11.17
CA VAL A 396 9.51 0.37 -10.82
C VAL A 396 9.54 -1.14 -10.89
N SER A 397 10.43 -1.67 -11.72
CA SER A 397 10.72 -3.11 -11.81
C SER A 397 12.08 -3.40 -11.19
N PRO A 398 12.18 -4.16 -10.10
CA PRO A 398 13.46 -4.49 -9.48
C PRO A 398 14.27 -5.48 -10.31
N VAL A 399 15.57 -5.24 -10.40
CA VAL A 399 16.56 -6.11 -11.03
C VAL A 399 17.67 -6.42 -10.03
N LYS A 400 17.87 -7.69 -9.71
CA LYS A 400 18.99 -8.11 -8.87
C LYS A 400 20.26 -8.11 -9.69
N CYS A 401 21.28 -7.41 -9.22
CA CYS A 401 22.59 -7.35 -9.86
C CYS A 401 23.72 -7.54 -8.84
N THR A 402 24.92 -7.80 -9.32
CA THR A 402 26.14 -7.67 -8.52
C THR A 402 26.49 -6.20 -8.34
N GLN A 403 27.28 -5.88 -7.34
CA GLN A 403 27.72 -4.49 -7.13
C GLN A 403 28.58 -4.03 -8.32
N ALA A 404 28.20 -2.93 -8.95
CA ALA A 404 28.94 -2.36 -10.05
C ALA A 404 30.21 -1.64 -9.54
N LEU A 405 31.31 -1.82 -10.25
CA LEU A 405 32.64 -1.33 -9.82
C LEU A 405 32.94 0.10 -10.28
N SER A 406 32.29 0.57 -11.34
CA SER A 406 32.42 1.92 -11.91
C SER A 406 31.15 2.37 -12.60
N THR A 407 31.06 3.64 -12.96
CA THR A 407 29.95 4.21 -13.73
C THR A 407 29.82 3.62 -15.14
N ASP A 408 30.94 3.29 -15.80
CA ASP A 408 30.91 2.60 -17.10
C ASP A 408 30.40 1.17 -16.93
N HIS A 409 30.89 0.45 -15.94
CA HIS A 409 30.37 -0.90 -15.61
C HIS A 409 28.87 -0.91 -15.26
N MET A 410 28.33 0.18 -14.69
CA MET A 410 26.87 0.32 -14.50
C MET A 410 26.12 0.34 -15.83
N VAL A 411 26.65 1.04 -16.83
CA VAL A 411 26.04 1.08 -18.17
C VAL A 411 26.07 -0.30 -18.80
N ASP A 412 27.24 -0.97 -18.80
CA ASP A 412 27.42 -2.29 -19.39
C ASP A 412 26.47 -3.32 -18.76
N VAL A 413 26.42 -3.37 -17.42
CA VAL A 413 25.53 -4.28 -16.68
C VAL A 413 24.05 -4.01 -16.99
N ALA A 414 23.65 -2.74 -17.07
CA ALA A 414 22.26 -2.38 -17.34
C ALA A 414 21.89 -2.74 -18.79
N GLU A 415 22.76 -2.43 -19.75
CA GLU A 415 22.55 -2.73 -21.15
C GLU A 415 22.47 -4.23 -21.41
N GLU A 416 23.45 -5.02 -20.95
CA GLU A 416 23.49 -6.47 -21.08
C GLU A 416 22.23 -7.13 -20.50
N GLU A 417 21.85 -6.77 -19.29
CA GLU A 417 20.69 -7.34 -18.60
C GLU A 417 19.37 -7.01 -19.31
N LEU A 418 19.17 -5.75 -19.73
CA LEU A 418 17.94 -5.32 -20.38
C LEU A 418 17.83 -5.84 -21.81
N LEU A 419 18.94 -5.95 -22.56
CA LEU A 419 19.00 -6.61 -23.86
C LEU A 419 18.68 -8.10 -23.76
N SER A 420 19.28 -8.80 -22.78
CA SER A 420 19.05 -10.24 -22.57
C SER A 420 17.58 -10.55 -22.30
N ARG A 421 16.87 -9.62 -21.65
CA ARG A 421 15.43 -9.69 -21.37
C ARG A 421 14.55 -9.19 -22.53
N ARG A 422 15.16 -8.68 -23.61
CA ARG A 422 14.44 -8.05 -24.75
C ARG A 422 13.61 -6.83 -24.35
N LEU A 423 14.07 -6.09 -23.35
CA LEU A 423 13.48 -4.85 -22.86
C LEU A 423 14.09 -3.62 -23.51
N LEU A 424 15.23 -3.78 -24.17
CA LEU A 424 15.90 -2.80 -25.03
C LEU A 424 16.21 -3.39 -26.39
N LYS A 425 16.40 -2.54 -27.38
CA LYS A 425 16.85 -2.85 -28.73
C LYS A 425 17.87 -1.81 -29.22
N ALA A 426 18.62 -2.15 -30.25
CA ALA A 426 19.55 -1.23 -30.89
C ALA A 426 18.83 0.05 -31.34
N GLY A 427 19.43 1.20 -31.06
CA GLY A 427 18.88 2.52 -31.31
C GLY A 427 18.04 3.12 -30.19
N ASP A 428 17.64 2.33 -29.19
CA ASP A 428 16.99 2.86 -27.99
C ASP A 428 18.00 3.70 -27.17
N VAL A 429 17.48 4.66 -26.42
CA VAL A 429 18.27 5.40 -25.41
C VAL A 429 18.06 4.74 -24.06
N LEU A 430 19.17 4.40 -23.38
CA LEU A 430 19.21 3.94 -21.99
C LEU A 430 19.63 5.10 -21.10
N GLY A 431 18.77 5.50 -20.17
CA GLY A 431 19.13 6.42 -19.10
C GLY A 431 19.71 5.66 -17.90
N VAL A 432 20.88 6.04 -17.40
CA VAL A 432 21.48 5.45 -16.21
C VAL A 432 21.60 6.49 -15.12
N VAL A 433 21.08 6.17 -13.93
CA VAL A 433 21.11 7.05 -12.74
C VAL A 433 21.68 6.30 -11.55
N ALA A 434 22.65 6.93 -10.87
CA ALA A 434 23.31 6.32 -9.72
C ALA A 434 23.84 7.34 -8.72
N GLY A 435 24.24 6.84 -7.54
CA GLY A 435 25.15 7.55 -6.62
C GLY A 435 26.56 7.01 -6.77
N THR A 436 27.54 7.90 -6.92
CA THR A 436 28.96 7.50 -7.04
C THR A 436 29.66 7.28 -5.70
N ARG A 437 28.97 7.53 -4.59
CA ARG A 437 29.46 7.28 -3.22
C ARG A 437 28.50 6.33 -2.49
N GLN A 438 29.05 5.47 -1.64
CA GLN A 438 28.28 4.49 -0.82
C GLN A 438 27.45 5.12 0.33
N ALA A 439 27.04 6.38 0.20
CA ALA A 439 26.23 7.04 1.19
C ALA A 439 24.77 7.18 0.71
N SER A 440 23.81 6.87 1.57
CA SER A 440 22.40 7.09 1.29
C SER A 440 22.14 8.54 0.86
N GLY A 441 21.37 8.76 -0.21
CA GLY A 441 21.10 10.08 -0.75
C GLY A 441 22.18 10.66 -1.69
N SER A 442 23.19 9.87 -2.07
CA SER A 442 24.32 10.30 -2.89
C SER A 442 24.07 10.31 -4.40
N THR A 443 22.80 10.26 -4.86
CA THR A 443 22.47 10.33 -6.31
C THR A 443 23.05 11.60 -6.92
N ASN A 444 24.11 11.45 -7.74
CA ASN A 444 24.86 12.56 -8.31
C ASN A 444 25.38 12.26 -9.73
N PHE A 445 24.92 11.16 -10.33
CA PHE A 445 25.32 10.71 -11.65
C PHE A 445 24.09 10.42 -12.50
N MET A 446 24.13 10.93 -13.75
CA MET A 446 23.19 10.63 -14.81
C MET A 446 23.95 10.49 -16.12
N ARG A 447 23.66 9.44 -16.90
CA ARG A 447 24.20 9.23 -18.23
C ARG A 447 23.09 8.82 -19.18
N LEU A 448 23.13 9.36 -20.40
CA LEU A 448 22.33 8.91 -21.53
C LEU A 448 23.23 8.11 -22.46
N HIS A 449 22.81 6.91 -22.83
CA HIS A 449 23.57 5.98 -23.64
C HIS A 449 22.68 5.44 -24.77
N THR A 450 23.19 5.44 -25.99
CA THR A 450 22.49 4.87 -27.16
C THR A 450 22.94 3.42 -27.32
N VAL A 451 22.01 2.47 -27.27
CA VAL A 451 22.27 1.03 -27.46
C VAL A 451 22.76 0.79 -28.89
N THR A 452 23.93 0.17 -29.05
CA THR A 452 24.55 -0.08 -30.35
C THR A 452 24.24 -1.48 -30.90
N ALA A 453 24.25 -1.64 -32.24
CA ALA A 453 23.95 -2.92 -32.88
C ALA A 453 25.07 -3.98 -32.67
N GLU A 454 26.33 -3.58 -32.43
CA GLU A 454 27.44 -4.49 -32.21
C GLU A 454 27.37 -5.19 -30.85
N GLU A 455 26.89 -4.50 -29.83
CA GLU A 455 26.73 -5.06 -28.47
C GLU A 455 25.54 -6.00 -28.39
N ALA A 456 24.49 -5.81 -29.21
CA ALA A 456 23.35 -6.75 -29.29
C ALA A 456 23.71 -8.13 -29.86
N ASN A 457 24.81 -8.26 -30.61
CA ASN A 457 25.27 -9.52 -31.22
C ASN A 457 26.33 -10.27 -30.41
N SER A 458 26.92 -9.64 -29.38
CA SER A 458 27.95 -10.28 -28.55
C SER A 458 27.41 -11.24 -27.48
N ALA A 459 26.08 -11.21 -27.22
CA ALA A 459 25.40 -12.23 -26.42
C ALA A 459 25.23 -13.53 -27.22
N GLY A 460 26.32 -14.27 -27.43
CA GLY A 460 26.31 -15.62 -28.01
C GLY A 460 25.41 -16.56 -27.21
N PRO A 461 24.90 -17.65 -27.83
CA PRO A 461 23.97 -18.55 -27.17
C PRO A 461 24.63 -19.13 -25.89
N PRO A 462 23.89 -19.37 -24.82
CA PRO A 462 24.46 -19.84 -23.56
C PRO A 462 25.26 -21.12 -23.79
N ARG A 463 26.57 -21.08 -23.49
CA ARG A 463 27.44 -22.25 -23.57
C ARG A 463 26.83 -23.37 -22.75
N ARG A 464 26.30 -24.39 -23.42
CA ARG A 464 25.91 -25.67 -22.80
C ARG A 464 27.14 -26.21 -22.05
N ARG A 465 27.09 -26.21 -20.74
CA ARG A 465 28.07 -26.93 -19.91
C ARG A 465 27.99 -28.40 -20.31
N ALA A 466 29.06 -28.89 -20.95
CA ALA A 466 29.25 -30.28 -21.24
C ALA A 466 29.19 -31.06 -19.92
N ARG A 467 28.24 -31.99 -19.82
CA ARG A 467 28.23 -33.00 -18.75
C ARG A 467 29.45 -33.88 -18.98
N ALA A 468 30.48 -33.78 -18.13
CA ALA A 468 31.53 -34.77 -18.02
C ALA A 468 30.88 -36.09 -17.59
N ARG A 469 30.89 -37.08 -18.51
CA ARG A 469 30.67 -38.49 -18.19
C ARG A 469 31.89 -38.96 -17.41
N GLN A 470 31.76 -39.22 -16.12
CA GLN A 470 32.65 -40.15 -15.43
C GLN A 470 32.07 -41.54 -15.55
N LYS A 471 32.82 -42.43 -16.24
CA LYS A 471 32.74 -43.88 -16.10
C LYS A 471 33.55 -44.24 -14.86
N LEU A 472 32.95 -44.92 -13.97
CA LEU A 472 33.30 -46.18 -13.28
C LEU A 472 32.46 -46.27 -12.02
#